data_2b9df50e8cf7208151493ece84628c1f
#
_entry.id   2b9df50e8cf7208151493ece84628c1f
#
_cell.length_a   1.000
_cell.length_b   1.000
_cell.length_c   1.000
_cell.angle_alpha   90.00
_cell.angle_beta   90.00
_cell.angle_gamma   90.00
#
_symmetry.space_group_name_H-M   'P 1'
#
loop_
_entity.id
_entity.type
_entity.pdbx_description
1 polymer ?
#
loop_
_entity_poly.entity_id
_entity_poly.type
_entity_poly.pdbx_seq_one_letter_code
_entity_poly.pdbx_strand_id
1 'polypeptide(L)'
;RHLQKSYGSRKVVHDVSISVKKGEVVGLLGPNGAGKTTSFYMIVGLVRADGGSITIDGQPVAHLPIHRRSRLGLSYLPQEASIFRKLNVEDNVRAVLELQRDEDGKPLQHDEIEKRLTSLLQELRVDHLRASPSVALSGGERRRVEIARALATNPRFILLDEPFAGIDPIAVIEIQRIIGFLKARGMGVLITDHNVRETLGICDHACIISDGRVLAQGTPREIIENAD
;
A
#
# COMPACT_ATOMS: atom_id res chain seq x y z
N ARG A 1 -7.12 11.98 -10.22
CA ARG A 1 -8.42 12.23 -10.88
C ARG A 1 -8.28 12.10 -12.38
N HIS A 2 -9.28 11.52 -13.06
CA HIS A 2 -9.35 11.37 -14.52
C HIS A 2 -8.14 10.69 -15.13
N LEU A 3 -7.60 9.68 -14.44
CA LEU A 3 -6.41 8.94 -14.89
C LEU A 3 -6.67 8.24 -16.21
N GLN A 4 -5.71 8.34 -17.12
CA GLN A 4 -5.74 7.73 -18.44
C GLN A 4 -4.42 7.07 -18.75
N LYS A 5 -4.49 5.89 -19.42
CA LYS A 5 -3.31 5.16 -19.88
C LYS A 5 -3.59 4.34 -21.11
N SER A 6 -2.66 4.44 -22.07
CA SER A 6 -2.63 3.61 -23.28
C SER A 6 -1.28 2.91 -23.41
N TYR A 7 -1.31 1.71 -23.97
CA TYR A 7 -0.13 0.96 -24.40
C TYR A 7 -0.25 0.71 -25.91
N GLY A 8 0.54 1.43 -26.69
CA GLY A 8 0.37 1.47 -28.13
C GLY A 8 -1.01 1.99 -28.52
N SER A 9 -1.74 1.24 -29.33
CA SER A 9 -3.11 1.59 -29.74
C SER A 9 -4.19 1.21 -28.72
N ARG A 10 -3.86 0.41 -27.69
CA ARG A 10 -4.83 -0.08 -26.70
C ARG A 10 -4.91 0.88 -25.51
N LYS A 11 -6.06 1.53 -25.34
CA LYS A 11 -6.36 2.28 -24.13
C LYS A 11 -6.82 1.32 -23.02
N VAL A 12 -6.10 1.30 -21.90
CA VAL A 12 -6.34 0.38 -20.77
C VAL A 12 -7.03 1.08 -19.62
N VAL A 13 -6.74 2.36 -19.40
CA VAL A 13 -7.43 3.20 -18.42
C VAL A 13 -8.00 4.40 -19.16
N HIS A 14 -9.33 4.51 -19.14
CA HIS A 14 -10.06 5.52 -19.89
C HIS A 14 -10.36 6.76 -19.07
N ASP A 15 -10.87 6.56 -17.85
CA ASP A 15 -11.19 7.62 -16.90
C ASP A 15 -11.37 6.99 -15.51
N VAL A 16 -10.36 7.09 -14.68
CA VAL A 16 -10.40 6.58 -13.32
C VAL A 16 -10.08 7.69 -12.33
N SER A 17 -11.04 7.95 -11.44
CA SER A 17 -10.91 8.91 -10.35
C SER A 17 -11.10 8.22 -9.01
N ILE A 18 -10.11 8.36 -8.12
CA ILE A 18 -10.10 7.76 -6.79
C ILE A 18 -9.60 8.79 -5.80
N SER A 19 -10.14 8.78 -4.60
CA SER A 19 -9.59 9.54 -3.47
C SER A 19 -9.48 8.66 -2.24
N VAL A 20 -8.45 8.92 -1.43
CA VAL A 20 -8.20 8.25 -0.16
C VAL A 20 -7.90 9.31 0.87
N LYS A 21 -8.62 9.31 1.99
CA LYS A 21 -8.39 10.21 3.12
C LYS A 21 -7.50 9.54 4.16
N LYS A 22 -6.89 10.34 5.03
CA LYS A 22 -6.19 9.81 6.20
C LYS A 22 -7.16 9.05 7.10
N GLY A 23 -6.75 7.88 7.60
CA GLY A 23 -7.60 7.01 8.42
C GLY A 23 -8.73 6.31 7.66
N GLU A 24 -8.66 6.27 6.33
CA GLU A 24 -9.65 5.63 5.47
C GLU A 24 -9.03 4.45 4.73
N VAL A 25 -9.78 3.39 4.57
CA VAL A 25 -9.43 2.23 3.73
C VAL A 25 -10.31 2.23 2.49
N VAL A 26 -9.68 2.30 1.32
CA VAL A 26 -10.37 2.31 0.02
C VAL A 26 -9.96 1.09 -0.79
N GLY A 27 -10.94 0.34 -1.29
CA GLY A 27 -10.74 -0.79 -2.20
C GLY A 27 -10.86 -0.36 -3.66
N LEU A 28 -9.91 -0.81 -4.48
CA LEU A 28 -9.94 -0.70 -5.94
C LEU A 28 -10.17 -2.08 -6.53
N LEU A 29 -11.40 -2.39 -6.86
CA LEU A 29 -11.89 -3.72 -7.18
C LEU A 29 -12.31 -3.82 -8.66
N GLY A 30 -12.48 -5.04 -9.14
CA GLY A 30 -12.94 -5.31 -10.50
C GLY A 30 -12.29 -6.57 -11.09
N PRO A 31 -12.73 -7.04 -12.25
CA PRO A 31 -12.20 -8.24 -12.89
C PRO A 31 -10.75 -8.06 -13.37
N ASN A 32 -10.13 -9.18 -13.75
CA ASN A 32 -8.82 -9.15 -14.37
C ASN A 32 -8.87 -8.38 -15.70
N GLY A 33 -7.85 -7.55 -15.95
CA GLY A 33 -7.79 -6.71 -17.14
C GLY A 33 -8.62 -5.41 -17.07
N ALA A 34 -9.36 -5.17 -15.98
CA ALA A 34 -10.17 -3.95 -15.82
C ALA A 34 -9.37 -2.64 -15.72
N GLY A 35 -8.05 -2.70 -15.61
CA GLY A 35 -7.19 -1.52 -15.47
C GLY A 35 -6.80 -1.18 -14.01
N LYS A 36 -7.15 -2.03 -13.03
CA LYS A 36 -6.82 -1.83 -11.59
C LYS A 36 -5.33 -1.64 -11.37
N THR A 37 -4.52 -2.65 -11.72
CA THR A 37 -3.05 -2.63 -11.53
C THR A 37 -2.41 -1.46 -12.24
N THR A 38 -2.85 -1.13 -13.46
CA THR A 38 -2.35 0.01 -14.21
C THR A 38 -2.67 1.33 -13.49
N SER A 39 -3.91 1.51 -13.03
CA SER A 39 -4.31 2.69 -12.26
C SER A 39 -3.52 2.82 -10.96
N PHE A 40 -3.35 1.72 -10.27
CA PHE A 40 -2.58 1.62 -9.04
C PHE A 40 -1.10 2.00 -9.28
N TYR A 41 -0.47 1.44 -10.32
CA TYR A 41 0.92 1.73 -10.66
C TYR A 41 1.14 3.18 -11.11
N MET A 42 0.12 3.81 -11.73
CA MET A 42 0.18 5.26 -11.99
C MET A 42 0.19 6.06 -10.68
N ILE A 43 -0.60 5.66 -9.67
CA ILE A 43 -0.62 6.32 -8.35
C ILE A 43 0.70 6.10 -7.61
N VAL A 44 1.25 4.90 -7.65
CA VAL A 44 2.56 4.57 -7.04
C VAL A 44 3.70 5.34 -7.71
N GLY A 45 3.61 5.58 -9.02
CA GLY A 45 4.66 6.22 -9.84
C GLY A 45 5.58 5.22 -10.53
N LEU A 46 5.14 3.95 -10.68
CA LEU A 46 5.81 2.92 -11.48
C LEU A 46 5.46 3.06 -12.97
N VAL A 47 4.27 3.57 -13.27
CA VAL A 47 3.79 3.82 -14.63
C VAL A 47 3.42 5.30 -14.74
N ARG A 48 3.83 5.95 -15.81
CA ARG A 48 3.44 7.34 -16.10
C ARG A 48 2.03 7.36 -16.65
N ALA A 49 1.16 8.21 -16.06
CA ALA A 49 -0.15 8.50 -16.62
C ALA A 49 -0.02 9.32 -17.92
N ASP A 50 -0.88 9.03 -18.89
CA ASP A 50 -0.95 9.78 -20.15
C ASP A 50 -1.90 10.99 -20.02
N GLY A 51 -2.82 10.94 -19.04
CA GLY A 51 -3.73 12.03 -18.71
C GLY A 51 -4.22 11.97 -17.27
N GLY A 52 -4.88 13.03 -16.85
CA GLY A 52 -5.38 13.18 -15.49
C GLY A 52 -4.38 13.81 -14.53
N SER A 53 -4.72 13.80 -13.25
CA SER A 53 -3.90 14.38 -12.19
C SER A 53 -3.80 13.44 -11.00
N ILE A 54 -2.64 13.50 -10.31
CA ILE A 54 -2.40 12.78 -9.05
C ILE A 54 -1.87 13.80 -8.07
N THR A 55 -2.49 13.87 -6.89
CA THR A 55 -2.07 14.76 -5.80
C THR A 55 -1.91 13.99 -4.50
N ILE A 56 -0.94 14.38 -3.69
CA ILE A 56 -0.76 13.92 -2.31
C ILE A 56 -0.83 15.15 -1.42
N ASP A 57 -1.84 15.22 -0.52
CA ASP A 57 -2.12 16.39 0.32
C ASP A 57 -2.12 17.72 -0.48
N GLY A 58 -2.77 17.72 -1.64
CA GLY A 58 -2.90 18.87 -2.53
C GLY A 58 -1.68 19.13 -3.44
N GLN A 59 -0.54 18.48 -3.21
CA GLN A 59 0.64 18.63 -4.06
C GLN A 59 0.56 17.75 -5.31
N PRO A 60 0.74 18.29 -6.53
CA PRO A 60 0.73 17.51 -7.75
C PRO A 60 1.99 16.64 -7.85
N VAL A 61 1.78 15.34 -8.06
CA VAL A 61 2.85 14.33 -8.07
C VAL A 61 2.89 13.46 -9.32
N ALA A 62 2.02 13.70 -10.30
CA ALA A 62 1.92 12.85 -11.50
C ALA A 62 3.26 12.70 -12.26
N HIS A 63 4.10 13.73 -12.24
CA HIS A 63 5.43 13.77 -12.88
C HIS A 63 6.56 13.22 -11.99
N LEU A 64 6.27 12.96 -10.69
CA LEU A 64 7.29 12.52 -9.74
C LEU A 64 7.47 11.00 -9.80
N PRO A 65 8.71 10.50 -9.78
CA PRO A 65 9.00 9.07 -9.66
C PRO A 65 8.69 8.57 -8.23
N ILE A 66 8.57 7.25 -8.09
CA ILE A 66 8.19 6.58 -6.84
C ILE A 66 8.97 7.05 -5.60
N HIS A 67 10.30 7.20 -5.70
CA HIS A 67 11.12 7.61 -4.56
C HIS A 67 10.83 9.05 -4.09
N ARG A 68 10.39 9.94 -4.98
CA ARG A 68 9.94 11.29 -4.63
C ARG A 68 8.57 11.26 -3.98
N ARG A 69 7.65 10.41 -4.46
CA ARG A 69 6.33 10.21 -3.84
C ARG A 69 6.46 9.58 -2.45
N SER A 70 7.43 8.68 -2.26
CA SER A 70 7.73 8.09 -0.94
C SER A 70 8.13 9.16 0.08
N ARG A 71 8.97 10.13 -0.30
CA ARG A 71 9.32 11.26 0.56
C ARG A 71 8.14 12.18 0.89
N LEU A 72 7.10 12.16 0.07
CA LEU A 72 5.83 12.85 0.34
C LEU A 72 4.84 12.00 1.15
N GLY A 73 5.29 10.88 1.71
CA GLY A 73 4.51 10.05 2.61
C GLY A 73 3.67 8.97 1.91
N LEU A 74 4.01 8.56 0.68
CA LEU A 74 3.37 7.45 -0.01
C LEU A 74 4.24 6.20 0.10
N SER A 75 3.75 5.14 0.71
CA SER A 75 4.42 3.84 0.74
C SER A 75 3.70 2.83 -0.14
N TYR A 76 4.45 1.87 -0.66
CA TYR A 76 3.95 0.81 -1.53
C TYR A 76 4.40 -0.55 -1.04
N LEU A 77 3.47 -1.47 -0.93
CA LEU A 77 3.70 -2.86 -0.56
C LEU A 77 3.23 -3.76 -1.69
N PRO A 78 4.15 -4.35 -2.48
CA PRO A 78 3.81 -5.20 -3.61
C PRO A 78 3.17 -6.51 -3.18
N GLN A 79 2.52 -7.19 -4.13
CA GLN A 79 2.00 -8.55 -3.96
C GLN A 79 3.13 -9.54 -3.68
N GLU A 80 4.22 -9.46 -4.46
CA GLU A 80 5.38 -10.32 -4.27
C GLU A 80 6.19 -9.91 -3.04
N ALA A 81 6.83 -10.91 -2.41
CA ALA A 81 7.69 -10.67 -1.25
C ALA A 81 8.84 -9.71 -1.58
N SER A 82 8.86 -8.58 -0.89
CA SER A 82 9.83 -7.49 -1.08
C SER A 82 10.96 -7.48 -0.05
N ILE A 83 10.98 -8.47 0.87
CA ILE A 83 11.97 -8.55 1.93
C ILE A 83 13.41 -8.72 1.40
N PHE A 84 14.38 -8.10 2.02
CA PHE A 84 15.80 -8.29 1.71
C PHE A 84 16.26 -9.65 2.27
N ARG A 85 16.25 -10.66 1.41
CA ARG A 85 16.46 -12.07 1.79
C ARG A 85 17.80 -12.37 2.49
N LYS A 86 18.84 -11.58 2.23
CA LYS A 86 20.17 -11.73 2.80
C LYS A 86 20.35 -11.05 4.16
N LEU A 87 19.36 -10.27 4.60
CA LEU A 87 19.38 -9.57 5.87
C LEU A 87 18.53 -10.30 6.90
N ASN A 88 18.81 -10.08 8.18
CA ASN A 88 17.92 -10.48 9.27
C ASN A 88 16.73 -9.51 9.38
N VAL A 89 15.85 -9.72 10.35
CA VAL A 89 14.65 -8.92 10.55
C VAL A 89 14.99 -7.46 10.87
N GLU A 90 15.88 -7.25 11.85
CA GLU A 90 16.23 -5.87 12.25
C GLU A 90 16.93 -5.11 11.14
N ASP A 91 17.85 -5.73 10.41
CA ASP A 91 18.57 -5.07 9.32
C ASP A 91 17.66 -4.71 8.14
N ASN A 92 16.59 -5.48 7.91
CA ASN A 92 15.57 -5.13 6.93
C ASN A 92 14.88 -3.80 7.25
N VAL A 93 14.59 -3.52 8.50
CA VAL A 93 13.94 -2.28 8.93
C VAL A 93 14.97 -1.17 9.10
N ARG A 94 16.13 -1.47 9.70
CA ARG A 94 17.24 -0.54 9.91
C ARG A 94 17.71 0.09 8.61
N ALA A 95 17.89 -0.69 7.54
CA ALA A 95 18.34 -0.20 6.25
C ALA A 95 17.44 0.92 5.69
N VAL A 96 16.16 0.91 6.02
CA VAL A 96 15.23 1.97 5.62
C VAL A 96 15.29 3.15 6.58
N LEU A 97 15.42 2.92 7.88
CA LEU A 97 15.55 3.98 8.90
C LEU A 97 16.80 4.82 8.68
N GLU A 98 17.93 4.22 8.31
CA GLU A 98 19.19 4.91 8.02
C GLU A 98 19.08 5.90 6.83
N LEU A 99 18.13 5.67 5.92
CA LEU A 99 17.86 6.59 4.82
C LEU A 99 16.93 7.74 5.19
N GLN A 100 16.32 7.69 6.38
CA GLN A 100 15.41 8.73 6.82
C GLN A 100 16.17 9.97 7.33
N ARG A 101 15.47 11.08 7.34
CA ARG A 101 15.96 12.36 7.81
C ARG A 101 15.07 12.85 8.94
N ASP A 102 15.64 13.62 9.86
CA ASP A 102 14.89 14.37 10.87
C ASP A 102 14.20 15.61 10.28
N GLU A 103 13.55 16.39 11.13
CA GLU A 103 12.85 17.63 10.73
C GLU A 103 13.80 18.70 10.18
N ASP A 104 15.07 18.67 10.57
CA ASP A 104 16.12 19.55 10.08
C ASP A 104 16.77 19.06 8.77
N GLY A 105 16.32 17.92 8.24
CA GLY A 105 16.88 17.28 7.04
C GLY A 105 18.20 16.54 7.28
N LYS A 106 18.63 16.33 8.53
CA LYS A 106 19.83 15.58 8.88
C LYS A 106 19.55 14.07 8.97
N PRO A 107 20.55 13.19 8.75
CA PRO A 107 20.41 11.77 9.01
C PRO A 107 19.97 11.51 10.44
N LEU A 108 19.08 10.53 10.64
CA LEU A 108 18.71 10.11 11.99
C LEU A 108 19.92 9.64 12.76
N GLN A 109 19.99 9.99 14.06
CA GLN A 109 21.03 9.51 14.94
C GLN A 109 20.79 8.05 15.34
N HIS A 110 21.84 7.36 15.69
CA HIS A 110 21.81 5.92 16.04
C HIS A 110 20.74 5.59 17.09
N ASP A 111 20.67 6.36 18.17
CA ASP A 111 19.70 6.14 19.26
C ASP A 111 18.25 6.29 18.80
N GLU A 112 17.98 7.23 17.90
CA GLU A 112 16.64 7.43 17.32
C GLU A 112 16.29 6.28 16.37
N ILE A 113 17.26 5.78 15.59
CA ILE A 113 17.09 4.60 14.74
C ILE A 113 16.72 3.39 15.59
N GLU A 114 17.48 3.10 16.68
CA GLU A 114 17.23 1.98 17.57
C GLU A 114 15.86 2.06 18.25
N LYS A 115 15.48 3.26 18.69
CA LYS A 115 14.16 3.50 19.29
C LYS A 115 13.03 3.22 18.31
N ARG A 116 13.09 3.76 17.10
CA ARG A 116 12.08 3.54 16.05
C ARG A 116 12.04 2.09 15.61
N LEU A 117 13.21 1.47 15.42
CA LEU A 117 13.34 0.06 15.06
C LEU A 117 12.63 -0.83 16.10
N THR A 118 12.96 -0.65 17.37
CA THR A 118 12.37 -1.43 18.47
C THR A 118 10.85 -1.24 18.53
N SER A 119 10.37 0.00 18.43
CA SER A 119 8.93 0.31 18.41
C SER A 119 8.21 -0.40 17.27
N LEU A 120 8.75 -0.32 16.04
CA LEU A 120 8.13 -0.94 14.86
C LEU A 120 8.09 -2.47 14.98
N LEU A 121 9.15 -3.11 15.46
CA LEU A 121 9.18 -4.56 15.64
C LEU A 121 8.18 -5.02 16.70
N GLN A 122 8.05 -4.29 17.81
CA GLN A 122 7.06 -4.58 18.87
C GLN A 122 5.63 -4.38 18.38
N GLU A 123 5.35 -3.26 17.72
CA GLU A 123 4.02 -2.96 17.18
C GLU A 123 3.53 -4.04 16.19
N LEU A 124 4.43 -4.56 15.37
CA LEU A 124 4.13 -5.64 14.42
C LEU A 124 4.33 -7.05 15.02
N ARG A 125 4.67 -7.15 16.33
CA ARG A 125 4.86 -8.41 17.07
C ARG A 125 5.88 -9.35 16.41
N VAL A 126 6.99 -8.79 15.97
CA VAL A 126 8.12 -9.52 15.37
C VAL A 126 9.45 -9.22 16.07
N ASP A 127 9.40 -8.57 17.24
CA ASP A 127 10.56 -8.24 18.05
C ASP A 127 11.34 -9.47 18.52
N HIS A 128 10.66 -10.57 18.84
CA HIS A 128 11.26 -11.86 19.19
C HIS A 128 12.03 -12.52 18.04
N LEU A 129 11.81 -12.06 16.79
CA LEU A 129 12.50 -12.52 15.58
C LEU A 129 13.62 -11.58 15.13
N ARG A 130 13.97 -10.59 15.94
CA ARG A 130 14.88 -9.50 15.58
C ARG A 130 16.16 -9.96 14.86
N ALA A 131 16.83 -10.99 15.40
CA ALA A 131 18.04 -11.55 14.83
C ALA A 131 17.82 -12.68 13.81
N SER A 132 16.58 -13.08 13.57
CA SER A 132 16.25 -14.20 12.68
C SER A 132 16.54 -13.85 11.22
N PRO A 133 17.16 -14.78 10.45
CA PRO A 133 17.32 -14.61 9.01
C PRO A 133 15.95 -14.47 8.32
N SER A 134 15.81 -13.55 7.40
CA SER A 134 14.54 -13.29 6.69
C SER A 134 14.01 -14.49 5.91
N VAL A 135 14.89 -15.38 5.47
CA VAL A 135 14.52 -16.61 4.75
C VAL A 135 13.85 -17.67 5.63
N ALA A 136 14.03 -17.58 6.96
CA ALA A 136 13.45 -18.51 7.92
C ALA A 136 12.02 -18.14 8.37
N LEU A 137 11.54 -16.96 7.98
CA LEU A 137 10.24 -16.43 8.38
C LEU A 137 9.08 -17.15 7.69
N SER A 138 8.03 -17.43 8.43
CA SER A 138 6.72 -17.81 7.86
C SER A 138 6.16 -16.69 6.98
N GLY A 139 5.15 -16.99 6.17
CA GLY A 139 4.52 -16.00 5.30
C GLY A 139 3.97 -14.78 6.07
N GLY A 140 3.27 -15.04 7.19
CA GLY A 140 2.71 -13.98 8.03
C GLY A 140 3.77 -13.14 8.75
N GLU A 141 4.83 -13.76 9.28
CA GLU A 141 5.96 -13.03 9.89
C GLU A 141 6.67 -12.17 8.86
N ARG A 142 6.94 -12.72 7.68
CA ARG A 142 7.55 -11.99 6.56
C ARG A 142 6.72 -10.76 6.20
N ARG A 143 5.40 -10.92 6.06
CA ARG A 143 4.50 -9.80 5.74
C ARG A 143 4.54 -8.70 6.80
N ARG A 144 4.58 -9.08 8.09
CA ARG A 144 4.72 -8.11 9.20
C ARG A 144 6.05 -7.36 9.15
N VAL A 145 7.16 -8.02 8.82
CA VAL A 145 8.47 -7.36 8.65
C VAL A 145 8.47 -6.42 7.44
N GLU A 146 7.84 -6.79 6.32
CA GLU A 146 7.70 -5.92 5.14
C GLU A 146 6.89 -4.66 5.47
N ILE A 147 5.85 -4.80 6.29
CA ILE A 147 5.05 -3.67 6.77
C ILE A 147 5.85 -2.81 7.74
N ALA A 148 6.60 -3.40 8.70
CA ALA A 148 7.49 -2.65 9.59
C ALA A 148 8.48 -1.82 8.78
N ARG A 149 9.05 -2.39 7.73
CA ARG A 149 9.93 -1.70 6.79
C ARG A 149 9.23 -0.56 6.03
N ALA A 150 7.99 -0.79 5.58
CA ALA A 150 7.20 0.25 4.93
C ALA A 150 6.89 1.40 5.90
N LEU A 151 6.55 1.09 7.15
CA LEU A 151 6.29 2.07 8.21
C LEU A 151 7.53 2.86 8.65
N ALA A 152 8.73 2.32 8.44
CA ALA A 152 9.99 3.02 8.73
C ALA A 152 10.15 4.32 7.94
N THR A 153 9.45 4.48 6.80
CA THR A 153 9.41 5.74 6.04
C THR A 153 8.42 6.76 6.61
N ASN A 154 7.73 6.44 7.71
CA ASN A 154 6.66 7.24 8.32
C ASN A 154 5.60 7.71 7.30
N PRO A 155 4.94 6.79 6.59
CA PRO A 155 4.02 7.13 5.51
C PRO A 155 2.71 7.69 6.05
N ARG A 156 2.08 8.55 5.25
CA ARG A 156 0.71 9.03 5.46
C ARG A 156 -0.31 8.18 4.71
N PHE A 157 0.13 7.59 3.61
CA PHE A 157 -0.66 6.70 2.77
C PHE A 157 0.13 5.45 2.44
N ILE A 158 -0.54 4.31 2.47
CA ILE A 158 0.05 3.03 2.07
C ILE A 158 -0.82 2.36 1.00
N LEU A 159 -0.17 1.86 -0.03
CA LEU A 159 -0.79 1.16 -1.14
C LEU A 159 -0.44 -0.32 -1.05
N LEU A 160 -1.46 -1.17 -0.97
CA LEU A 160 -1.34 -2.63 -0.87
C LEU A 160 -1.82 -3.28 -2.16
N ASP A 161 -0.91 -3.96 -2.85
CA ASP A 161 -1.20 -4.64 -4.12
C ASP A 161 -1.58 -6.09 -3.85
N GLU A 162 -2.83 -6.45 -4.13
CA GLU A 162 -3.42 -7.77 -3.99
C GLU A 162 -3.04 -8.49 -2.66
N PRO A 163 -3.29 -7.87 -1.49
CA PRO A 163 -2.85 -8.41 -0.20
C PRO A 163 -3.51 -9.74 0.16
N PHE A 164 -4.65 -10.10 -0.45
CA PHE A 164 -5.38 -11.35 -0.19
C PHE A 164 -5.17 -12.42 -1.26
N ALA A 165 -4.33 -12.16 -2.27
CA ALA A 165 -4.10 -13.10 -3.35
C ALA A 165 -3.33 -14.34 -2.90
N GLY A 166 -3.93 -15.52 -3.14
CA GLY A 166 -3.24 -16.81 -2.93
C GLY A 166 -2.92 -17.16 -1.49
N ILE A 167 -3.62 -16.56 -0.51
CA ILE A 167 -3.42 -16.83 0.92
C ILE A 167 -4.58 -17.63 1.51
N ASP A 168 -4.29 -18.36 2.60
CA ASP A 168 -5.29 -19.11 3.33
C ASP A 168 -6.19 -18.22 4.21
N PRO A 169 -7.39 -18.70 4.65
CA PRO A 169 -8.33 -17.91 5.43
C PRO A 169 -7.76 -17.36 6.76
N ILE A 170 -6.80 -18.06 7.38
CA ILE A 170 -6.19 -17.60 8.64
C ILE A 170 -5.31 -16.39 8.35
N ALA A 171 -4.52 -16.45 7.27
CA ALA A 171 -3.67 -15.34 6.83
C ALA A 171 -4.50 -14.12 6.39
N VAL A 172 -5.70 -14.31 5.80
CA VAL A 172 -6.65 -13.22 5.51
C VAL A 172 -6.97 -12.43 6.78
N ILE A 173 -7.33 -13.10 7.87
CA ILE A 173 -7.66 -12.46 9.16
C ILE A 173 -6.46 -11.66 9.69
N GLU A 174 -5.25 -12.20 9.57
CA GLU A 174 -4.04 -11.47 9.99
C GLU A 174 -3.84 -10.20 9.18
N ILE A 175 -3.98 -10.25 7.86
CA ILE A 175 -3.85 -9.08 6.98
C ILE A 175 -4.94 -8.05 7.27
N GLN A 176 -6.18 -8.49 7.49
CA GLN A 176 -7.27 -7.59 7.89
C GLN A 176 -6.95 -6.86 9.21
N ARG A 177 -6.40 -7.56 10.21
CA ARG A 177 -5.93 -6.93 11.47
C ARG A 177 -4.84 -5.90 11.23
N ILE A 178 -3.90 -6.19 10.36
CA ILE A 178 -2.82 -5.27 10.00
C ILE A 178 -3.39 -4.03 9.31
N ILE A 179 -4.33 -4.18 8.38
CA ILE A 179 -4.98 -3.05 7.71
C ILE A 179 -5.74 -2.19 8.72
N GLY A 180 -6.47 -2.83 9.66
CA GLY A 180 -7.13 -2.13 10.77
C GLY A 180 -6.14 -1.36 11.65
N PHE A 181 -4.97 -1.93 11.94
CA PHE A 181 -3.89 -1.26 12.66
C PHE A 181 -3.35 -0.04 11.89
N LEU A 182 -3.12 -0.15 10.58
CA LEU A 182 -2.68 0.97 9.75
C LEU A 182 -3.70 2.11 9.74
N LYS A 183 -4.98 1.76 9.60
CA LYS A 183 -6.09 2.72 9.69
C LYS A 183 -6.13 3.42 11.05
N ALA A 184 -6.02 2.66 12.15
CA ALA A 184 -6.03 3.20 13.52
C ALA A 184 -4.86 4.16 13.79
N ARG A 185 -3.74 4.03 13.08
CA ARG A 185 -2.63 5.00 13.08
C ARG A 185 -2.93 6.26 12.26
N GLY A 186 -4.11 6.39 11.69
CA GLY A 186 -4.51 7.54 10.87
C GLY A 186 -3.97 7.49 9.44
N MET A 187 -3.43 6.37 8.97
CA MET A 187 -2.97 6.24 7.60
C MET A 187 -4.14 6.01 6.63
N GLY A 188 -4.07 6.64 5.45
CA GLY A 188 -4.93 6.28 4.33
C GLY A 188 -4.40 5.01 3.66
N VAL A 189 -5.28 4.04 3.42
CA VAL A 189 -4.92 2.76 2.81
C VAL A 189 -5.66 2.58 1.50
N LEU A 190 -4.94 2.32 0.41
CA LEU A 190 -5.52 1.91 -0.87
C LEU A 190 -5.17 0.45 -1.13
N ILE A 191 -6.17 -0.35 -1.42
CA ILE A 191 -6.02 -1.79 -1.67
C ILE A 191 -6.50 -2.09 -3.09
N THR A 192 -5.69 -2.80 -3.88
CA THR A 192 -6.20 -3.49 -5.07
C THR A 192 -6.35 -4.96 -4.73
N ASP A 193 -7.47 -5.56 -5.11
CA ASP A 193 -7.63 -7.00 -5.04
C ASP A 193 -8.70 -7.48 -6.03
N HIS A 194 -8.66 -8.75 -6.35
CA HIS A 194 -9.73 -9.46 -7.08
C HIS A 194 -10.67 -10.18 -6.12
N ASN A 195 -10.29 -10.34 -4.86
CA ASN A 195 -11.13 -10.91 -3.80
C ASN A 195 -12.04 -9.83 -3.22
N VAL A 196 -13.17 -9.61 -3.90
CA VAL A 196 -14.13 -8.55 -3.59
C VAL A 196 -14.66 -8.66 -2.17
N ARG A 197 -15.03 -9.88 -1.74
CA ARG A 197 -15.66 -10.12 -0.44
C ARG A 197 -14.74 -9.73 0.72
N GLU A 198 -13.49 -10.22 0.70
CA GLU A 198 -12.53 -9.98 1.77
C GLU A 198 -12.14 -8.49 1.84
N THR A 199 -12.03 -7.85 0.67
CA THR A 199 -11.68 -6.44 0.58
C THR A 199 -12.83 -5.55 1.06
N LEU A 200 -14.08 -5.80 0.63
CA LEU A 200 -15.25 -5.04 1.09
C LEU A 200 -15.45 -5.16 2.61
N GLY A 201 -15.08 -6.30 3.19
CA GLY A 201 -15.19 -6.53 4.64
C GLY A 201 -14.35 -5.58 5.52
N ILE A 202 -13.37 -4.88 4.95
CA ILE A 202 -12.45 -3.99 5.68
C ILE A 202 -12.40 -2.56 5.13
N CYS A 203 -13.00 -2.30 3.98
CA CYS A 203 -13.00 -0.99 3.35
C CYS A 203 -14.07 -0.07 3.95
N ASP A 204 -13.77 1.21 4.03
CA ASP A 204 -14.76 2.27 4.27
C ASP A 204 -15.49 2.64 2.97
N HIS A 205 -14.73 2.64 1.87
CA HIS A 205 -15.24 2.88 0.52
C HIS A 205 -14.60 1.90 -0.46
N ALA A 206 -15.28 1.62 -1.54
CA ALA A 206 -14.75 0.87 -2.66
C ALA A 206 -15.07 1.53 -4.00
N CYS A 207 -14.20 1.28 -4.96
CA CYS A 207 -14.33 1.71 -6.33
C CYS A 207 -14.23 0.47 -7.23
N ILE A 208 -15.31 0.16 -7.93
CA ILE A 208 -15.34 -0.95 -8.89
C ILE A 208 -14.92 -0.42 -10.25
N ILE A 209 -13.88 -1.01 -10.82
CA ILE A 209 -13.42 -0.69 -12.19
C ILE A 209 -13.81 -1.80 -13.15
N SER A 210 -14.33 -1.40 -14.31
CA SER A 210 -14.54 -2.25 -15.46
C SER A 210 -14.11 -1.50 -16.72
N ASP A 211 -13.43 -2.17 -17.64
CA ASP A 211 -12.96 -1.61 -18.92
C ASP A 211 -12.30 -0.23 -18.80
N GLY A 212 -11.42 -0.08 -17.80
CA GLY A 212 -10.66 1.16 -17.56
C GLY A 212 -11.50 2.35 -17.11
N ARG A 213 -12.71 2.14 -16.61
CA ARG A 213 -13.63 3.16 -16.06
C ARG A 213 -14.14 2.77 -14.70
N VAL A 214 -14.50 3.77 -13.91
CA VAL A 214 -15.21 3.54 -12.64
C VAL A 214 -16.66 3.18 -12.99
N LEU A 215 -17.06 1.95 -12.65
CA LEU A 215 -18.42 1.45 -12.84
C LEU A 215 -19.32 1.85 -11.67
N ALA A 216 -18.82 1.68 -10.44
CA ALA A 216 -19.50 2.04 -9.20
C ALA A 216 -18.50 2.48 -8.14
N GLN A 217 -18.92 3.35 -7.25
CA GLN A 217 -18.14 3.72 -6.06
C GLN A 217 -19.10 4.05 -4.92
N GLY A 218 -18.69 3.72 -3.70
CA GLY A 218 -19.48 3.97 -2.51
C GLY A 218 -18.99 3.17 -1.31
N THR A 219 -19.77 3.13 -0.26
CA THR A 219 -19.57 2.24 0.88
C THR A 219 -19.76 0.78 0.46
N PRO A 220 -19.20 -0.19 1.19
CA PRO A 220 -19.43 -1.61 0.92
C PRO A 220 -20.90 -1.99 0.76
N ARG A 221 -21.78 -1.38 1.58
CA ARG A 221 -23.23 -1.61 1.53
C ARG A 221 -23.83 -1.12 0.22
N GLU A 222 -23.51 0.10 -0.18
CA GLU A 222 -23.99 0.68 -1.46
C GLU A 222 -23.50 -0.13 -2.67
N ILE A 223 -22.27 -0.65 -2.63
CA ILE A 223 -21.73 -1.49 -3.70
C ILE A 223 -22.48 -2.83 -3.80
N ILE A 224 -22.82 -3.46 -2.66
CA ILE A 224 -23.54 -4.74 -2.63
C ILE A 224 -24.99 -4.54 -3.09
N GLU A 225 -25.66 -3.47 -2.64
CA GLU A 225 -27.05 -3.17 -3.01
C GLU A 225 -27.20 -2.75 -4.49
N ASN A 226 -26.13 -2.25 -5.13
CA ASN A 226 -26.13 -1.88 -6.55
C ASN A 226 -25.57 -2.99 -7.48
N ALA A 227 -25.27 -4.16 -6.96
CA ALA A 227 -24.72 -5.29 -7.74
C ALA A 227 -25.81 -6.12 -8.45
N ASP A 228 -27.10 -5.77 -8.30
CA ASP A 228 -28.26 -6.27 -9.02
C ASP A 228 -28.63 -5.32 -10.18
#